data_dd674f69b810941c3175fd63ad02df1f
#
_entry.id   dd674f69b810941c3175fd63ad02df1f
#
_cell.length_a   1.000
_cell.length_b   1.000
_cell.length_c   1.000
_cell.angle_alpha   90.00
_cell.angle_beta   90.00
_cell.angle_gamma   90.00
#
_symmetry.space_group_name_H-M   'P 1'
#
loop_
_entity.id
_entity.type
_entity.pdbx_description
1 polymer ?
#
loop_
_entity_poly.entity_id
_entity_poly.type
_entity_poly.pdbx_seq_one_letter_code
_entity_poly.pdbx_strand_id
1 'polypeptide(L)'
;MAVLELDGVTAAYDTTPILRDIDLAIERGEIVGVMGKNGVGKTTLMKTIMGLLEPTSGTITYDGQTVTHDSADERARTGIGYIPQGRDVFPKLSVEQNIKMGETVNAGSSETLYDTVYDYFPILEERSSQQAGTLSGGQQQMLAIARALISNPDLLLLDEPSEGIQPSIVDQISQDMQDINEDLGTTILFVEQNLGVIRDMADRCYAMERGQLVDELDAARLSDEDAIAEYLAV
;
A
#
# COMPACT_ATOMS: atom_id res chain seq x y z
N MET A 1 16.68 -4.72 10.15
CA MET A 1 15.74 -5.32 11.12
C MET A 1 14.35 -5.10 10.55
N ALA A 2 13.62 -6.17 10.31
CA ALA A 2 12.34 -6.06 9.63
C ALA A 2 11.38 -5.15 10.41
N VAL A 3 10.68 -4.27 9.70
CA VAL A 3 9.61 -3.42 10.23
C VAL A 3 8.28 -4.16 10.27
N LEU A 4 8.07 -5.07 9.30
CA LEU A 4 6.90 -5.96 9.24
C LEU A 4 7.35 -7.39 9.04
N GLU A 5 6.83 -8.32 9.84
CA GLU A 5 7.04 -9.76 9.69
C GLU A 5 5.71 -10.50 9.80
N LEU A 6 5.48 -11.42 8.88
CA LEU A 6 4.41 -12.41 8.92
C LEU A 6 5.08 -13.79 9.03
N ASP A 7 4.64 -14.60 10.00
CA ASP A 7 5.14 -15.95 10.24
C ASP A 7 3.96 -16.93 10.24
N GLY A 8 3.87 -17.77 9.20
CA GLY A 8 2.84 -18.77 9.00
C GLY A 8 1.41 -18.24 8.95
N VAL A 9 1.21 -17.01 8.45
CA VAL A 9 -0.09 -16.33 8.51
C VAL A 9 -1.09 -16.99 7.57
N THR A 10 -2.21 -17.44 8.13
CA THR A 10 -3.36 -17.97 7.39
C THR A 10 -4.59 -17.11 7.68
N ALA A 11 -5.37 -16.78 6.64
CA ALA A 11 -6.60 -16.01 6.80
C ALA A 11 -7.72 -16.57 5.91
N ALA A 12 -8.95 -16.44 6.38
CA ALA A 12 -10.13 -16.98 5.72
C ALA A 12 -11.30 -16.02 5.79
N TYR A 13 -12.18 -16.06 4.80
CA TYR A 13 -13.54 -15.53 4.91
C TYR A 13 -14.47 -16.68 5.26
N ASP A 14 -15.12 -16.59 6.41
CA ASP A 14 -15.89 -17.68 7.00
C ASP A 14 -15.06 -18.98 7.12
N THR A 15 -15.38 -20.00 6.32
CA THR A 15 -14.68 -21.28 6.29
C THR A 15 -13.77 -21.45 5.08
N THR A 16 -13.66 -20.44 4.22
CA THR A 16 -12.89 -20.51 2.97
C THR A 16 -11.52 -19.88 3.17
N PRO A 17 -10.42 -20.67 3.26
CA PRO A 17 -9.07 -20.14 3.37
C PRO A 17 -8.67 -19.41 2.09
N ILE A 18 -8.23 -18.16 2.23
CA ILE A 18 -7.71 -17.34 1.14
C ILE A 18 -6.20 -17.22 1.23
N LEU A 19 -5.66 -16.92 2.41
CA LEU A 19 -4.22 -16.94 2.66
C LEU A 19 -3.83 -18.22 3.34
N ARG A 20 -2.68 -18.77 3.00
CA ARG A 20 -2.20 -20.05 3.49
C ARG A 20 -0.71 -20.00 3.75
N ASP A 21 -0.34 -20.04 5.03
CA ASP A 21 1.06 -20.14 5.45
C ASP A 21 1.92 -19.05 4.80
N ILE A 22 1.57 -17.80 5.03
CA ILE A 22 2.29 -16.64 4.48
C ILE A 22 3.45 -16.30 5.39
N ASP A 23 4.66 -16.39 4.83
CA ASP A 23 5.89 -15.87 5.41
C ASP A 23 6.35 -14.67 4.59
N LEU A 24 6.47 -13.50 5.23
CA LEU A 24 6.88 -12.26 4.58
C LEU A 24 7.65 -11.41 5.57
N ALA A 25 8.73 -10.80 5.14
CA ALA A 25 9.47 -9.82 5.94
C ALA A 25 9.78 -8.57 5.10
N ILE A 26 9.70 -7.38 5.70
CA ILE A 26 10.00 -6.11 5.04
C ILE A 26 10.95 -5.32 5.95
N GLU A 27 12.08 -4.91 5.40
CA GLU A 27 13.02 -4.03 6.10
C GLU A 27 12.54 -2.58 6.05
N ARG A 28 12.96 -1.79 7.05
CA ARG A 28 12.60 -0.37 7.09
C ARG A 28 13.18 0.38 5.89
N GLY A 29 12.36 1.20 5.24
CA GLY A 29 12.74 2.00 4.06
C GLY A 29 12.76 1.22 2.73
N GLU A 30 12.36 -0.07 2.71
CA GLU A 30 12.19 -0.81 1.46
C GLU A 30 10.87 -0.49 0.76
N ILE A 31 10.87 -0.60 -0.56
CA ILE A 31 9.67 -0.68 -1.40
C ILE A 31 9.50 -2.13 -1.87
N VAL A 32 8.55 -2.84 -1.29
CA VAL A 32 8.31 -4.25 -1.59
C VAL A 32 7.00 -4.43 -2.34
N GLY A 33 7.07 -5.11 -3.49
CA GLY A 33 5.89 -5.52 -4.26
C GLY A 33 5.38 -6.90 -3.89
N VAL A 34 4.09 -7.16 -4.09
CA VAL A 34 3.53 -8.50 -4.17
C VAL A 34 2.78 -8.62 -5.48
N MET A 35 3.32 -9.40 -6.42
CA MET A 35 2.70 -9.62 -7.70
C MET A 35 1.80 -10.85 -7.70
N GLY A 36 0.79 -10.83 -8.55
CA GLY A 36 -0.07 -12.00 -8.79
C GLY A 36 -1.33 -11.63 -9.55
N LYS A 37 -1.99 -12.65 -10.09
CA LYS A 37 -3.25 -12.50 -10.83
C LYS A 37 -4.38 -12.01 -9.94
N ASN A 38 -5.48 -11.57 -10.55
CA ASN A 38 -6.69 -11.27 -9.80
C ASN A 38 -7.24 -12.52 -9.09
N GLY A 39 -7.68 -12.33 -7.85
CA GLY A 39 -8.29 -13.38 -7.04
C GLY A 39 -7.29 -14.34 -6.34
N VAL A 40 -5.96 -14.10 -6.43
CA VAL A 40 -4.98 -14.96 -5.73
C VAL A 40 -4.86 -14.67 -4.24
N GLY A 41 -5.41 -13.53 -3.75
CA GLY A 41 -5.40 -13.19 -2.32
C GLY A 41 -4.69 -11.89 -1.96
N LYS A 42 -4.20 -11.09 -2.93
CA LYS A 42 -3.44 -9.85 -2.70
C LYS A 42 -4.15 -8.85 -1.76
N THR A 43 -5.39 -8.46 -2.10
CA THR A 43 -6.21 -7.58 -1.25
C THR A 43 -6.48 -8.19 0.13
N THR A 44 -6.61 -9.53 0.20
CA THR A 44 -6.78 -10.22 1.48
C THR A 44 -5.53 -10.10 2.34
N LEU A 45 -4.34 -10.21 1.74
CA LEU A 45 -3.07 -9.97 2.43
C LEU A 45 -3.01 -8.55 3.00
N MET A 46 -3.31 -7.54 2.20
CA MET A 46 -3.32 -6.13 2.66
C MET A 46 -4.32 -5.92 3.81
N LYS A 47 -5.52 -6.46 3.69
CA LYS A 47 -6.54 -6.39 4.76
C LYS A 47 -6.11 -7.11 6.03
N THR A 48 -5.41 -8.24 5.92
CA THR A 48 -4.92 -8.99 7.07
C THR A 48 -3.78 -8.22 7.76
N ILE A 49 -2.85 -7.64 7.01
CA ILE A 49 -1.79 -6.79 7.57
C ILE A 49 -2.37 -5.54 8.23
N MET A 50 -3.41 -4.94 7.66
CA MET A 50 -4.06 -3.76 8.24
C MET A 50 -4.97 -4.07 9.44
N GLY A 51 -5.28 -5.35 9.74
CA GLY A 51 -6.20 -5.72 10.82
C GLY A 51 -7.69 -5.57 10.45
N LEU A 52 -8.01 -5.47 9.17
CA LEU A 52 -9.38 -5.47 8.64
C LEU A 52 -9.93 -6.90 8.46
N LEU A 53 -9.05 -7.89 8.43
CA LEU A 53 -9.36 -9.30 8.46
C LEU A 53 -8.44 -9.98 9.48
N GLU A 54 -9.02 -10.59 10.50
CA GLU A 54 -8.25 -11.30 11.52
C GLU A 54 -7.69 -12.62 10.95
N PRO A 55 -6.37 -12.92 11.13
CA PRO A 55 -5.80 -14.19 10.71
C PRO A 55 -6.36 -15.34 11.57
N THR A 56 -6.49 -16.51 10.97
CA THR A 56 -6.93 -17.74 11.66
C THR A 56 -5.78 -18.48 12.34
N SER A 57 -4.54 -18.24 11.91
CA SER A 57 -3.30 -18.74 12.51
C SER A 57 -2.10 -17.91 12.05
N GLY A 58 -0.95 -18.12 12.68
CA GLY A 58 0.29 -17.39 12.43
C GLY A 58 0.41 -16.13 13.28
N THR A 59 1.49 -15.38 13.05
CA THR A 59 1.83 -14.19 13.82
C THR A 59 2.17 -13.03 12.89
N ILE A 60 1.68 -11.85 13.22
CA ILE A 60 2.05 -10.59 12.56
C ILE A 60 2.79 -9.73 13.57
N THR A 61 4.01 -9.35 13.23
CA THR A 61 4.86 -8.48 14.04
C THR A 61 5.12 -7.18 13.28
N TYR A 62 4.91 -6.05 13.91
CA TYR A 62 5.19 -4.72 13.39
C TYR A 62 6.07 -3.94 14.37
N ASP A 63 7.17 -3.41 13.88
CA ASP A 63 8.20 -2.71 14.69
C ASP A 63 8.60 -3.47 15.98
N GLY A 64 8.76 -4.80 15.84
CA GLY A 64 9.13 -5.71 16.93
C GLY A 64 8.00 -6.03 17.91
N GLN A 65 6.77 -5.55 17.69
CA GLN A 65 5.60 -5.82 18.52
C GLN A 65 4.62 -6.74 17.80
N THR A 66 4.09 -7.73 18.51
CA THR A 66 3.05 -8.59 17.95
C THR A 66 1.74 -7.82 17.87
N VAL A 67 1.23 -7.67 16.64
CA VAL A 67 -0.01 -6.95 16.34
C VAL A 67 -1.11 -7.85 15.77
N THR A 68 -0.95 -9.16 15.88
CA THR A 68 -1.83 -10.17 15.23
C THR A 68 -3.32 -9.93 15.50
N HIS A 69 -3.66 -9.56 16.73
CA HIS A 69 -5.05 -9.34 17.15
C HIS A 69 -5.44 -7.88 17.33
N ASP A 70 -4.53 -6.95 16.98
CA ASP A 70 -4.81 -5.52 17.05
C ASP A 70 -5.81 -5.14 15.94
N SER A 71 -6.74 -4.26 16.27
CA SER A 71 -7.70 -3.70 15.33
C SER A 71 -7.03 -2.76 14.32
N ALA A 72 -7.71 -2.49 13.21
CA ALA A 72 -7.20 -1.61 12.17
C ALA A 72 -6.89 -0.19 12.68
N ASP A 73 -7.68 0.33 13.61
CA ASP A 73 -7.45 1.66 14.18
C ASP A 73 -6.27 1.68 15.16
N GLU A 74 -6.00 0.58 15.88
CA GLU A 74 -4.78 0.44 16.70
C GLU A 74 -3.55 0.42 15.79
N ARG A 75 -3.54 -0.41 14.72
CA ARG A 75 -2.43 -0.47 13.75
C ARG A 75 -2.22 0.85 13.01
N ALA A 76 -3.29 1.57 12.67
CA ALA A 76 -3.16 2.89 12.08
C ALA A 76 -2.43 3.86 13.02
N ARG A 77 -2.76 3.84 14.32
CA ARG A 77 -2.09 4.69 15.33
C ARG A 77 -0.64 4.32 15.61
N THR A 78 -0.22 3.11 15.27
CA THR A 78 1.20 2.71 15.36
C THR A 78 2.00 3.06 14.11
N GLY A 79 1.39 3.69 13.10
CA GLY A 79 2.09 4.18 11.92
C GLY A 79 1.88 3.37 10.64
N ILE A 80 0.85 2.51 10.57
CA ILE A 80 0.49 1.80 9.33
C ILE A 80 -0.58 2.59 8.58
N GLY A 81 -0.24 3.13 7.39
CA GLY A 81 -1.18 3.73 6.46
C GLY A 81 -1.71 2.69 5.46
N TYR A 82 -2.98 2.81 5.03
CA TYR A 82 -3.57 1.91 4.04
C TYR A 82 -4.39 2.65 3.00
N ILE A 83 -4.10 2.38 1.74
CA ILE A 83 -4.84 2.87 0.59
C ILE A 83 -5.46 1.65 -0.11
N PRO A 84 -6.79 1.45 0.04
CA PRO A 84 -7.48 0.31 -0.55
C PRO A 84 -7.64 0.45 -2.06
N GLN A 85 -7.87 -0.67 -2.73
CA GLN A 85 -8.35 -0.70 -4.10
C GLN A 85 -9.60 0.18 -4.24
N GLY A 86 -9.63 1.04 -5.26
CA GLY A 86 -10.74 1.99 -5.44
C GLY A 86 -10.57 3.33 -4.71
N ARG A 87 -9.44 3.54 -3.99
CA ARG A 87 -8.99 4.84 -3.41
C ARG A 87 -9.76 5.32 -2.19
N ASP A 88 -11.04 4.98 -2.03
CA ASP A 88 -11.93 5.34 -0.91
C ASP A 88 -11.87 6.83 -0.50
N VAL A 89 -11.82 7.74 -1.51
CA VAL A 89 -11.94 9.16 -1.24
C VAL A 89 -13.38 9.51 -0.81
N PHE A 90 -13.54 10.53 0.01
CA PHE A 90 -14.85 11.06 0.39
C PHE A 90 -15.39 11.96 -0.71
N PRO A 91 -16.27 11.49 -1.63
CA PRO A 91 -16.55 12.17 -2.89
C PRO A 91 -17.30 13.51 -2.74
N LYS A 92 -18.00 13.69 -1.61
CA LYS A 92 -18.74 14.92 -1.29
C LYS A 92 -17.91 15.96 -0.53
N LEU A 93 -16.78 15.58 0.01
CA LEU A 93 -15.84 16.48 0.65
C LEU A 93 -14.93 17.13 -0.39
N SER A 94 -14.39 18.30 -0.06
CA SER A 94 -13.36 18.93 -0.88
C SER A 94 -12.04 18.15 -0.77
N VAL A 95 -11.08 18.44 -1.66
CA VAL A 95 -9.71 17.92 -1.60
C VAL A 95 -9.11 18.22 -0.23
N GLU A 96 -9.10 19.47 0.21
CA GLU A 96 -8.58 19.87 1.50
C GLU A 96 -9.25 19.12 2.66
N GLN A 97 -10.58 18.98 2.63
CA GLN A 97 -11.30 18.22 3.65
C GLN A 97 -10.94 16.74 3.68
N ASN A 98 -10.70 16.13 2.51
CA ASN A 98 -10.22 14.75 2.43
C ASN A 98 -8.84 14.59 3.09
N ILE A 99 -7.89 15.48 2.79
CA ILE A 99 -6.56 15.46 3.39
C ILE A 99 -6.65 15.62 4.91
N LYS A 100 -7.44 16.55 5.40
CA LYS A 100 -7.69 16.77 6.84
C LYS A 100 -8.22 15.53 7.57
N MET A 101 -8.94 14.63 6.89
CA MET A 101 -9.39 13.38 7.52
C MET A 101 -8.22 12.49 7.94
N GLY A 102 -7.07 12.56 7.26
CA GLY A 102 -5.86 11.82 7.62
C GLY A 102 -5.25 12.25 8.97
N GLU A 103 -5.43 13.51 9.39
CA GLU A 103 -4.94 14.00 10.69
C GLU A 103 -5.58 13.28 11.88
N THR A 104 -6.77 12.70 11.70
CA THR A 104 -7.50 12.06 12.81
C THR A 104 -6.79 10.83 13.35
N VAL A 105 -5.87 10.24 12.59
CA VAL A 105 -5.09 9.06 12.99
C VAL A 105 -4.02 9.42 14.02
N ASN A 106 -3.34 10.56 13.84
CA ASN A 106 -2.24 11.03 14.67
C ASN A 106 -2.55 12.38 15.35
N ALA A 107 -3.62 12.45 16.11
CA ALA A 107 -4.09 13.68 16.80
C ALA A 107 -3.10 14.30 17.81
N GLY A 108 -1.82 13.93 17.79
CA GLY A 108 -0.76 14.44 18.68
C GLY A 108 0.53 14.84 17.97
N SER A 109 0.68 14.62 16.68
CA SER A 109 1.84 15.04 15.90
C SER A 109 1.62 16.49 15.45
N SER A 110 2.49 17.41 15.90
CA SER A 110 2.33 18.85 15.68
C SER A 110 2.97 19.35 14.37
N GLU A 111 3.58 18.49 13.58
CA GLU A 111 4.15 18.86 12.28
C GLU A 111 3.13 18.53 11.19
N THR A 112 2.64 19.58 10.57
CA THR A 112 1.70 19.48 9.45
C THR A 112 2.50 19.13 8.20
N LEU A 113 2.31 17.92 7.70
CA LEU A 113 2.89 17.51 6.41
C LEU A 113 2.13 18.10 5.20
N TYR A 114 1.35 19.17 5.39
CA TYR A 114 0.59 19.79 4.31
C TYR A 114 1.48 20.31 3.19
N ASP A 115 2.53 21.07 3.54
CA ASP A 115 3.45 21.64 2.56
C ASP A 115 4.12 20.51 1.79
N THR A 116 4.62 19.47 2.48
CA THR A 116 5.24 18.29 1.88
C THR A 116 4.29 17.55 0.93
N VAL A 117 3.03 17.35 1.35
CA VAL A 117 2.01 16.68 0.52
C VAL A 117 1.68 17.49 -0.73
N TYR A 118 1.63 18.81 -0.63
CA TYR A 118 1.39 19.67 -1.78
C TYR A 118 2.63 19.82 -2.69
N ASP A 119 3.84 19.67 -2.15
CA ASP A 119 5.07 19.61 -2.96
C ASP A 119 5.07 18.37 -3.87
N TYR A 120 4.64 17.18 -3.36
CA TYR A 120 4.48 15.98 -4.18
C TYR A 120 3.29 16.07 -5.15
N PHE A 121 2.17 16.66 -4.70
CA PHE A 121 0.92 16.71 -5.47
C PHE A 121 0.38 18.14 -5.64
N PRO A 122 1.09 19.03 -6.39
CA PRO A 122 0.68 20.44 -6.54
C PRO A 122 -0.75 20.62 -7.07
N ILE A 123 -1.21 19.70 -7.90
CA ILE A 123 -2.58 19.70 -8.46
C ILE A 123 -3.66 19.64 -7.36
N LEU A 124 -3.35 19.07 -6.19
CA LEU A 124 -4.28 19.00 -5.06
C LEU A 124 -4.41 20.34 -4.37
N GLU A 125 -3.34 21.13 -4.30
CA GLU A 125 -3.38 22.50 -3.79
C GLU A 125 -4.24 23.39 -4.70
N GLU A 126 -3.95 23.36 -6.03
CA GLU A 126 -4.72 24.09 -7.05
C GLU A 126 -6.21 23.79 -7.00
N ARG A 127 -6.59 22.58 -6.58
CA ARG A 127 -7.97 22.06 -6.53
C ARG A 127 -8.49 21.88 -5.10
N SER A 128 -7.86 22.51 -4.11
CA SER A 128 -8.15 22.32 -2.68
C SER A 128 -9.63 22.44 -2.32
N SER A 129 -10.36 23.36 -2.95
CA SER A 129 -11.79 23.59 -2.73
C SER A 129 -12.71 22.70 -3.62
N GLN A 130 -12.17 21.96 -4.59
CA GLN A 130 -12.94 21.11 -5.49
C GLN A 130 -13.44 19.86 -4.78
N GLN A 131 -14.67 19.40 -5.09
CA GLN A 131 -15.17 18.12 -4.55
C GLN A 131 -14.38 16.94 -5.12
N ALA A 132 -13.92 16.06 -4.24
CA ALA A 132 -13.07 14.90 -4.60
C ALA A 132 -13.73 13.96 -5.62
N GLY A 133 -15.05 13.81 -5.58
CA GLY A 133 -15.78 12.98 -6.54
C GLY A 133 -15.77 13.50 -7.98
N THR A 134 -15.33 14.74 -8.22
CA THR A 134 -15.21 15.34 -9.56
C THR A 134 -13.80 15.30 -10.13
N LEU A 135 -12.83 14.79 -9.36
CA LEU A 135 -11.46 14.58 -9.80
C LEU A 135 -11.36 13.41 -10.78
N SER A 136 -10.33 13.42 -11.64
CA SER A 136 -9.98 12.24 -12.44
C SER A 136 -9.51 11.08 -11.55
N GLY A 137 -9.52 9.85 -12.09
CA GLY A 137 -9.05 8.68 -11.33
C GLY A 137 -7.64 8.82 -10.79
N GLY A 138 -6.69 9.34 -11.59
CA GLY A 138 -5.32 9.60 -11.12
C GLY A 138 -5.25 10.66 -10.02
N GLN A 139 -6.03 11.74 -10.13
CA GLN A 139 -6.10 12.78 -9.10
C GLN A 139 -6.74 12.25 -7.80
N GLN A 140 -7.71 11.35 -7.89
CA GLN A 140 -8.27 10.67 -6.72
C GLN A 140 -7.24 9.74 -6.07
N GLN A 141 -6.37 9.10 -6.86
CA GLN A 141 -5.28 8.29 -6.33
C GLN A 141 -4.25 9.15 -5.59
N MET A 142 -3.82 10.26 -6.20
CA MET A 142 -2.94 11.23 -5.53
C MET A 142 -3.58 11.73 -4.23
N LEU A 143 -4.88 12.02 -4.22
CA LEU A 143 -5.61 12.44 -3.02
C LEU A 143 -5.66 11.35 -1.94
N ALA A 144 -5.83 10.09 -2.31
CA ALA A 144 -5.81 8.98 -1.37
C ALA A 144 -4.42 8.81 -0.74
N ILE A 145 -3.35 8.95 -1.54
CA ILE A 145 -1.96 8.93 -1.07
C ILE A 145 -1.70 10.13 -0.14
N ALA A 146 -2.05 11.33 -0.56
CA ALA A 146 -1.91 12.56 0.22
C ALA A 146 -2.59 12.43 1.60
N ARG A 147 -3.82 11.91 1.64
CA ARG A 147 -4.56 11.67 2.87
C ARG A 147 -3.88 10.65 3.79
N ALA A 148 -3.26 9.62 3.24
CA ALA A 148 -2.53 8.65 4.03
C ALA A 148 -1.21 9.23 4.56
N LEU A 149 -0.49 9.99 3.74
CA LEU A 149 0.78 10.61 4.10
C LEU A 149 0.66 11.65 5.21
N ILE A 150 -0.47 12.36 5.31
CA ILE A 150 -0.64 13.40 6.33
C ILE A 150 -0.53 12.84 7.76
N SER A 151 -0.77 11.55 7.94
CA SER A 151 -0.57 10.86 9.21
C SER A 151 0.89 10.48 9.48
N ASN A 152 1.81 10.79 8.56
CA ASN A 152 3.23 10.41 8.61
C ASN A 152 3.45 8.92 8.92
N PRO A 153 3.01 8.01 8.04
CA PRO A 153 3.12 6.58 8.31
C PRO A 153 4.56 6.08 8.16
N ASP A 154 4.99 5.18 9.05
CA ASP A 154 6.24 4.43 8.90
C ASP A 154 6.14 3.33 7.82
N LEU A 155 4.94 2.77 7.65
CA LEU A 155 4.61 1.76 6.63
C LEU A 155 3.34 2.17 5.88
N LEU A 156 3.43 2.24 4.56
CA LEU A 156 2.31 2.52 3.67
C LEU A 156 1.93 1.28 2.86
N LEU A 157 0.68 0.85 2.98
CA LEU A 157 0.11 -0.27 2.24
C LEU A 157 -0.71 0.26 1.05
N LEU A 158 -0.41 -0.20 -0.18
CA LEU A 158 -1.09 0.20 -1.42
C LEU A 158 -1.72 -1.01 -2.12
N ASP A 159 -3.03 -1.00 -2.28
CA ASP A 159 -3.77 -2.09 -2.94
C ASP A 159 -4.13 -1.70 -4.37
N GLU A 160 -3.41 -2.26 -5.37
CA GLU A 160 -3.53 -2.01 -6.81
C GLU A 160 -3.54 -0.51 -7.17
N PRO A 161 -2.46 0.24 -6.85
CA PRO A 161 -2.43 1.69 -7.02
C PRO A 161 -2.56 2.16 -8.47
N SER A 162 -2.32 1.29 -9.47
CA SER A 162 -2.42 1.63 -10.90
C SER A 162 -3.79 1.37 -11.50
N GLU A 163 -4.72 0.72 -10.79
CA GLU A 163 -5.98 0.27 -11.36
C GLU A 163 -6.86 1.43 -11.85
N GLY A 164 -7.28 1.34 -13.12
CA GLY A 164 -8.19 2.31 -13.74
C GLY A 164 -7.59 3.73 -13.89
N ILE A 165 -6.28 3.82 -13.98
CA ILE A 165 -5.51 5.06 -14.17
C ILE A 165 -4.83 5.04 -15.53
N GLN A 166 -4.68 6.23 -16.13
CA GLN A 166 -3.95 6.37 -17.40
C GLN A 166 -2.45 6.09 -17.20
N PRO A 167 -1.77 5.40 -18.15
CA PRO A 167 -0.37 5.02 -18.00
C PRO A 167 0.56 6.16 -17.59
N SER A 168 0.46 7.33 -18.22
CA SER A 168 1.32 8.47 -17.88
C SER A 168 1.14 9.01 -16.45
N ILE A 169 -0.01 8.77 -15.84
CA ILE A 169 -0.26 9.12 -14.44
C ILE A 169 0.23 8.01 -13.52
N VAL A 170 0.17 6.76 -13.97
CA VAL A 170 0.75 5.63 -13.24
C VAL A 170 2.26 5.81 -13.09
N ASP A 171 2.95 6.16 -14.20
CA ASP A 171 4.39 6.44 -14.18
C ASP A 171 4.74 7.55 -13.19
N GLN A 172 3.94 8.62 -13.16
CA GLN A 172 4.12 9.72 -12.20
C GLN A 172 3.93 9.25 -10.76
N ILE A 173 2.85 8.50 -10.47
CA ILE A 173 2.59 7.98 -9.12
C ILE A 173 3.72 7.03 -8.68
N SER A 174 4.25 6.20 -9.58
CA SER A 174 5.38 5.31 -9.26
C SER A 174 6.61 6.12 -8.87
N GLN A 175 6.91 7.21 -9.59
CA GLN A 175 8.01 8.10 -9.23
C GLN A 175 7.75 8.83 -7.90
N ASP A 176 6.54 9.38 -7.71
CA ASP A 176 6.16 10.04 -6.46
C ASP A 176 6.33 9.10 -5.25
N MET A 177 6.03 7.80 -5.41
CA MET A 177 6.22 6.80 -4.33
C MET A 177 7.69 6.56 -4.01
N GLN A 178 8.56 6.52 -5.02
CA GLN A 178 10.01 6.43 -4.81
C GLN A 178 10.55 7.67 -4.11
N ASP A 179 10.17 8.86 -4.57
CA ASP A 179 10.58 10.13 -3.97
C ASP A 179 10.12 10.22 -2.50
N ILE A 180 8.88 9.81 -2.19
CA ILE A 180 8.35 9.74 -0.82
C ILE A 180 9.14 8.75 0.04
N ASN A 181 9.50 7.59 -0.50
CA ASN A 181 10.31 6.61 0.22
C ASN A 181 11.71 7.17 0.51
N GLU A 182 12.37 7.80 -0.47
CA GLU A 182 13.71 8.37 -0.32
C GLU A 182 13.73 9.56 0.66
N ASP A 183 12.76 10.48 0.54
CA ASP A 183 12.75 11.73 1.29
C ASP A 183 12.24 11.56 2.72
N LEU A 184 11.20 10.73 2.93
CA LEU A 184 10.54 10.55 4.21
C LEU A 184 10.98 9.26 4.93
N GLY A 185 11.64 8.33 4.23
CA GLY A 185 12.00 7.02 4.78
C GLY A 185 10.79 6.10 4.98
N THR A 186 9.65 6.42 4.38
CA THR A 186 8.43 5.61 4.50
C THR A 186 8.63 4.25 3.84
N THR A 187 8.45 3.16 4.58
CA THR A 187 8.44 1.81 4.02
C THR A 187 7.16 1.60 3.20
N ILE A 188 7.26 0.96 2.05
CA ILE A 188 6.10 0.75 1.18
C ILE A 188 5.91 -0.73 0.87
N LEU A 189 4.71 -1.25 1.12
CA LEU A 189 4.26 -2.53 0.62
C LEU A 189 3.10 -2.30 -0.34
N PHE A 190 3.23 -2.76 -1.58
CA PHE A 190 2.15 -2.64 -2.54
C PHE A 190 1.83 -3.98 -3.21
N VAL A 191 0.60 -4.16 -3.61
CA VAL A 191 0.17 -5.32 -4.39
C VAL A 191 -0.25 -4.89 -5.78
N GLU A 192 0.16 -5.62 -6.80
CA GLU A 192 -0.05 -5.26 -8.20
C GLU A 192 -0.11 -6.46 -9.13
N GLN A 193 -0.73 -6.24 -10.29
CA GLN A 193 -0.65 -7.15 -11.45
C GLN A 193 0.03 -6.48 -12.66
N ASN A 194 0.28 -5.18 -12.59
CA ASN A 194 0.96 -4.43 -13.66
C ASN A 194 2.47 -4.57 -13.50
N LEU A 195 3.10 -5.32 -14.42
CA LEU A 195 4.55 -5.56 -14.41
C LEU A 195 5.37 -4.27 -14.51
N GLY A 196 4.90 -3.27 -15.27
CA GLY A 196 5.58 -1.98 -15.38
C GLY A 196 5.73 -1.32 -14.02
N VAL A 197 4.64 -1.23 -13.26
CA VAL A 197 4.63 -0.64 -11.91
C VAL A 197 5.54 -1.41 -10.95
N ILE A 198 5.48 -2.76 -11.00
CA ILE A 198 6.32 -3.60 -10.13
C ILE A 198 7.79 -3.34 -10.40
N ARG A 199 8.20 -3.37 -11.68
CA ARG A 199 9.59 -3.16 -12.08
C ARG A 199 10.08 -1.74 -11.79
N ASP A 200 9.22 -0.74 -11.99
CA ASP A 200 9.60 0.66 -11.86
C ASP A 200 9.62 1.09 -10.38
N MET A 201 8.88 0.43 -9.48
CA MET A 201 8.72 0.84 -8.10
C MET A 201 9.46 -0.03 -7.07
N ALA A 202 9.52 -1.36 -7.29
CA ALA A 202 9.93 -2.29 -6.24
C ALA A 202 11.45 -2.50 -6.18
N ASP A 203 12.00 -2.51 -4.96
CA ASP A 203 13.35 -3.01 -4.70
C ASP A 203 13.42 -4.54 -4.86
N ARG A 204 12.37 -5.22 -4.43
CA ARG A 204 12.12 -6.67 -4.61
C ARG A 204 10.63 -6.97 -4.58
N CYS A 205 10.27 -8.15 -5.03
CA CYS A 205 8.87 -8.52 -5.15
C CYS A 205 8.63 -9.99 -4.79
N TYR A 206 7.55 -10.25 -4.05
CA TYR A 206 7.04 -11.60 -3.85
C TYR A 206 6.06 -11.97 -4.97
N ALA A 207 6.13 -13.20 -5.46
CA ALA A 207 5.13 -13.75 -6.36
C ALA A 207 4.07 -14.52 -5.56
N MET A 208 2.79 -14.18 -5.77
CA MET A 208 1.66 -14.77 -5.05
C MET A 208 0.79 -15.60 -5.97
N GLU A 209 0.57 -16.87 -5.60
CA GLU A 209 -0.34 -17.79 -6.26
C GLU A 209 -1.23 -18.50 -5.25
N ARG A 210 -2.53 -18.54 -5.53
CA ARG A 210 -3.54 -19.32 -4.77
C ARG A 210 -3.45 -19.14 -3.24
N GLY A 211 -3.15 -17.92 -2.82
CA GLY A 211 -3.07 -17.56 -1.40
C GLY A 211 -1.74 -17.90 -0.73
N GLN A 212 -0.69 -18.19 -1.47
CA GLN A 212 0.66 -18.47 -0.98
C GLN A 212 1.68 -17.58 -1.68
N LEU A 213 2.76 -17.20 -0.99
CA LEU A 213 3.94 -16.62 -1.61
C LEU A 213 4.80 -17.80 -2.13
N VAL A 214 5.03 -17.84 -3.42
CA VAL A 214 5.68 -18.97 -4.10
C VAL A 214 7.12 -18.69 -4.50
N ASP A 215 7.50 -17.42 -4.60
CA ASP A 215 8.86 -17.00 -4.95
C ASP A 215 9.11 -15.58 -4.44
N GLU A 216 10.39 -15.21 -4.34
CA GLU A 216 10.89 -13.89 -4.08
C GLU A 216 11.87 -13.48 -5.19
N LEU A 217 11.63 -12.32 -5.80
CA LEU A 217 12.41 -11.79 -6.90
C LEU A 217 13.15 -10.54 -6.45
N ASP A 218 14.46 -10.55 -6.58
CA ASP A 218 15.31 -9.37 -6.39
C ASP A 218 15.27 -8.43 -7.61
N ALA A 219 15.91 -7.27 -7.50
CA ALA A 219 15.97 -6.27 -8.56
C ALA A 219 16.53 -6.82 -9.89
N ALA A 220 17.46 -7.79 -9.83
CA ALA A 220 18.05 -8.39 -11.03
C ALA A 220 17.02 -9.25 -11.78
N ARG A 221 16.23 -10.04 -11.06
CA ARG A 221 15.13 -10.85 -11.63
C ARG A 221 13.96 -10.00 -12.08
N LEU A 222 13.68 -8.89 -11.39
CA LEU A 222 12.64 -7.93 -11.80
C LEU A 222 12.96 -7.22 -13.12
N SER A 223 14.23 -7.13 -13.50
CA SER A 223 14.67 -6.58 -14.78
C SER A 223 14.49 -7.56 -15.96
N ASP A 224 14.24 -8.85 -15.70
CA ASP A 224 14.01 -9.89 -16.71
C ASP A 224 12.49 -10.06 -16.93
N GLU A 225 11.99 -9.49 -18.03
CA GLU A 225 10.56 -9.53 -18.37
C GLU A 225 10.02 -10.96 -18.52
N ASP A 226 10.82 -11.90 -19.03
CA ASP A 226 10.40 -13.27 -19.19
C ASP A 226 10.25 -13.96 -17.82
N ALA A 227 11.15 -13.69 -16.87
CA ALA A 227 11.10 -14.25 -15.52
C ALA A 227 9.85 -13.81 -14.75
N ILE A 228 9.43 -12.54 -14.88
CA ILE A 228 8.24 -12.03 -14.17
C ILE A 228 6.93 -12.34 -14.92
N ALA A 229 6.96 -12.42 -16.25
CA ALA A 229 5.79 -12.75 -17.04
C ALA A 229 5.23 -14.17 -16.71
N GLU A 230 6.07 -15.11 -16.27
CA GLU A 230 5.66 -16.45 -15.87
C GLU A 230 4.60 -16.45 -14.77
N TYR A 231 4.70 -15.55 -13.78
CA TYR A 231 3.75 -15.44 -12.67
C TYR A 231 2.42 -14.77 -13.04
N LEU A 232 2.39 -14.06 -14.18
CA LEU A 232 1.19 -13.35 -14.67
C LEU A 232 0.65 -13.95 -15.98
N ALA A 233 1.37 -14.89 -16.60
CA ALA A 233 0.89 -15.60 -17.80
C ALA A 233 -0.35 -16.45 -17.48
N VAL A 234 -1.26 -16.50 -18.44
CA VAL A 234 -2.52 -17.29 -18.39
C VAL A 234 -2.26 -18.75 -18.74
#